data_fb14c8ca75b65ff092bf9eaef805e964
#
_entry.id   fb14c8ca75b65ff092bf9eaef805e964
#
_cell.length_a   1.000
_cell.length_b   1.000
_cell.length_c   1.000
_cell.angle_alpha   90.00
_cell.angle_beta   90.00
_cell.angle_gamma   90.00
#
_symmetry.space_group_name_H-M   'P 1'
#
loop_
_entity.id
_entity.type
_entity.pdbx_description
1 polymer ?
#
loop_
_entity_poly.entity_id
_entity_poly.type
_entity_poly.pdbx_seq_one_letter_code
_entity_poly.pdbx_strand_id
1 'polypeptide(L)'
;MNLLLISRDFCYTDTCLIKSPGRIGISAWRGNVQGEIMLGIIYLLLAGMLGCEASKMLTGEGRSVSGINRIWLMLPASLGVGTLLLTWMVYIISWFFSVVGKAENPLLYGNIIGMTGAAVIMILLSVQKYRKQGSYRIWNIDKTQDKRRLKKEILLFGLLTVFITYMMFYVFYIKDGILYSGLTVYGDYAPHTAMMRSFSAGNNFPTQYPHYGGADVKYHFMFQFLTGNLEYLGMRIDFAYNIVSTLSLVGFLMLLYQLALRITGKMCCGVLALFLFFFRSGMAFFRFVWEHIQAGNLVETLEENTSFIGYTVNENWGLWNFNVYLNQRHLAFGLLMATLALYLFMDWLEAGTAHEEKGILWIKNRIFSKEGWKSRNLDQALLMGMFLGLCAFWNGAAVIGGLLILCGFAIFSDGKVDYAVMAGVSIFFSWLQSKIFIVGSAMSPQIYLGFLAEDKTVPGVVKYLFWMSGVFFLGLVLMVWFMRRRERAILVSFLFPVIFAFVLLMTPDINVNHKYIMISYAFLTIFWAWAVCSLWKGRNGQSGIQKTMGKILAIV
;
A
#
# COMPACT_ATOMS: atom_id res chain seq x y z
N MET A 1 1.03 5.15 26.45
CA MET A 1 0.08 4.09 26.81
C MET A 1 -1.26 4.69 27.21
N ASN A 2 -1.70 5.75 26.53
CA ASN A 2 -3.02 6.36 26.73
C ASN A 2 -3.74 6.58 25.39
N LEU A 3 -3.80 5.53 24.56
CA LEU A 3 -4.59 5.49 23.33
C LEU A 3 -6.06 5.04 23.59
N LEU A 4 -6.46 4.89 24.86
CA LEU A 4 -7.74 4.28 25.25
C LEU A 4 -8.70 5.22 25.99
N LEU A 5 -8.35 6.49 26.19
CA LEU A 5 -9.24 7.45 26.85
C LEU A 5 -9.41 8.73 26.01
N ILE A 6 -9.99 8.60 24.82
CA ILE A 6 -10.64 9.74 24.17
C ILE A 6 -12.14 9.60 24.51
N SER A 7 -12.58 10.49 25.39
CA SER A 7 -13.94 10.59 25.88
C SER A 7 -14.97 10.70 24.75
N ARG A 8 -16.19 10.22 25.03
CA ARG A 8 -17.34 10.17 24.13
C ARG A 8 -17.88 11.53 23.65
N ASP A 9 -17.26 12.66 23.98
CA ASP A 9 -17.87 13.99 23.84
C ASP A 9 -17.14 14.93 22.88
N PHE A 10 -16.61 14.42 21.74
CA PHE A 10 -16.14 15.28 20.68
C PHE A 10 -17.19 15.43 19.57
N CYS A 11 -18.18 16.27 19.84
CA CYS A 11 -19.03 16.88 18.83
C CYS A 11 -18.39 18.20 18.40
N TYR A 12 -17.51 18.19 17.38
CA TYR A 12 -17.03 19.43 16.76
C TYR A 12 -18.02 19.90 15.71
N THR A 13 -18.43 21.16 15.81
CA THR A 13 -19.49 21.86 15.08
C THR A 13 -19.21 22.17 13.62
N ASP A 14 -18.21 21.53 12.97
CA ASP A 14 -17.95 21.65 11.53
C ASP A 14 -18.09 20.32 10.78
N THR A 15 -19.11 19.56 11.13
CA THR A 15 -19.53 18.40 10.33
C THR A 15 -20.18 18.89 9.04
N CYS A 16 -19.57 18.65 7.89
CA CYS A 16 -20.27 18.70 6.61
C CYS A 16 -21.40 17.66 6.62
N LEU A 17 -22.57 18.08 7.04
CA LEU A 17 -23.81 17.34 6.89
C LEU A 17 -24.18 17.28 5.41
N ILE A 18 -23.81 16.20 4.73
CA ILE A 18 -24.40 15.87 3.44
C ILE A 18 -25.81 15.33 3.74
N LYS A 19 -26.77 16.25 3.95
CA LYS A 19 -28.17 15.91 3.84
C LYS A 19 -28.45 15.58 2.38
N SER A 20 -28.86 14.35 2.09
CA SER A 20 -29.38 14.02 0.76
C SER A 20 -30.52 14.99 0.42
N PRO A 21 -30.48 15.69 -0.73
CA PRO A 21 -31.58 16.52 -1.16
C PRO A 21 -32.74 15.63 -1.63
N GLY A 22 -33.86 15.73 -0.95
CA GLY A 22 -35.14 15.20 -1.41
C GLY A 22 -35.34 13.71 -1.18
N ARG A 23 -36.45 13.38 -0.50
CA ARG A 23 -37.03 12.03 -0.44
C ARG A 23 -37.29 11.51 -1.86
N ILE A 24 -36.29 10.98 -2.53
CA ILE A 24 -36.52 9.99 -3.58
C ILE A 24 -36.73 8.69 -2.80
N GLY A 25 -37.92 8.15 -2.94
CA GLY A 25 -38.51 7.13 -2.10
C GLY A 25 -37.58 6.00 -1.65
N ILE A 26 -37.08 6.12 -0.44
CA ILE A 26 -36.47 5.00 0.31
C ILE A 26 -37.44 3.83 0.53
N SER A 27 -38.73 4.02 0.25
CA SER A 27 -39.75 2.96 0.32
C SER A 27 -39.61 1.84 -0.73
N ALA A 28 -38.97 2.10 -1.88
CA ALA A 28 -38.71 1.05 -2.88
C ALA A 28 -37.48 0.17 -2.51
N TRP A 29 -36.66 0.59 -1.57
CA TRP A 29 -35.41 -0.10 -1.17
C TRP A 29 -35.54 -1.06 0.02
N ARG A 30 -36.73 -1.16 0.65
CA ARG A 30 -36.96 -2.08 1.78
C ARG A 30 -37.23 -3.54 1.39
N GLY A 31 -37.24 -3.86 0.12
CA GLY A 31 -37.46 -5.21 -0.38
C GLY A 31 -36.13 -5.94 -0.67
N ASN A 32 -35.55 -6.64 0.30
CA ASN A 32 -34.42 -7.56 0.15
C ASN A 32 -32.99 -7.07 0.48
N VAL A 33 -32.81 -6.29 1.50
CA VAL A 33 -31.47 -5.87 1.99
C VAL A 33 -30.52 -7.06 2.27
N GLN A 34 -31.04 -8.24 2.63
CA GLN A 34 -30.20 -9.43 2.84
C GLN A 34 -29.69 -10.08 1.53
N GLY A 35 -30.47 -10.02 0.45
CA GLY A 35 -30.05 -10.59 -0.84
C GLY A 35 -29.01 -9.74 -1.57
N GLU A 36 -29.06 -8.43 -1.38
CA GLU A 36 -28.22 -7.48 -2.11
C GLU A 36 -26.79 -7.41 -1.54
N ILE A 37 -26.61 -7.45 -0.21
CA ILE A 37 -25.29 -7.53 0.43
C ILE A 37 -24.51 -8.76 -0.06
N MET A 38 -25.20 -9.85 -0.35
CA MET A 38 -24.58 -11.09 -0.84
C MET A 38 -23.85 -10.91 -2.19
N LEU A 39 -24.36 -10.10 -3.12
CA LEU A 39 -23.73 -9.91 -4.42
C LEU A 39 -22.36 -9.22 -4.32
N GLY A 40 -22.22 -8.23 -3.47
CA GLY A 40 -20.92 -7.58 -3.19
C GLY A 40 -19.91 -8.54 -2.56
N ILE A 41 -20.36 -9.42 -1.65
CA ILE A 41 -19.51 -10.46 -1.05
C ILE A 41 -19.10 -11.50 -2.12
N ILE A 42 -20.05 -11.94 -2.95
CA ILE A 42 -19.78 -12.87 -4.06
C ILE A 42 -18.76 -12.26 -5.02
N TYR A 43 -18.86 -10.96 -5.33
CA TYR A 43 -17.89 -10.24 -6.14
C TYR A 43 -16.47 -10.33 -5.54
N LEU A 44 -16.31 -10.03 -4.26
CA LEU A 44 -15.00 -10.08 -3.59
C LEU A 44 -14.44 -11.52 -3.50
N LEU A 45 -15.29 -12.51 -3.26
CA LEU A 45 -14.88 -13.92 -3.26
C LEU A 45 -14.43 -14.36 -4.66
N LEU A 46 -15.20 -14.01 -5.69
CA LEU A 46 -14.85 -14.32 -7.09
C LEU A 46 -13.55 -13.64 -7.50
N ALA A 47 -13.35 -12.37 -7.11
CA ALA A 47 -12.09 -11.65 -7.29
C ALA A 47 -10.92 -12.39 -6.62
N GLY A 48 -11.07 -12.80 -5.35
CA GLY A 48 -10.05 -13.57 -4.64
C GLY A 48 -9.71 -14.90 -5.32
N MET A 49 -10.69 -15.62 -5.83
CA MET A 49 -10.51 -16.89 -6.56
C MET A 49 -9.79 -16.68 -7.90
N LEU A 50 -10.21 -15.70 -8.70
CA LEU A 50 -9.54 -15.32 -9.95
C LEU A 50 -8.09 -14.91 -9.70
N GLY A 51 -7.86 -14.10 -8.67
CA GLY A 51 -6.54 -13.67 -8.26
C GLY A 51 -5.66 -14.81 -7.75
N CYS A 52 -6.24 -15.87 -7.15
CA CYS A 52 -5.51 -17.05 -6.74
C CYS A 52 -4.86 -17.74 -7.96
N GLU A 53 -5.59 -17.94 -9.04
CA GLU A 53 -5.05 -18.55 -10.25
C GLU A 53 -4.01 -17.64 -10.94
N ALA A 54 -4.27 -16.34 -11.06
CA ALA A 54 -3.33 -15.39 -11.63
C ALA A 54 -2.05 -15.26 -10.77
N SER A 55 -2.16 -15.28 -9.45
CA SER A 55 -1.01 -15.24 -8.56
C SER A 55 -0.15 -16.50 -8.60
N LYS A 56 -0.72 -17.67 -8.87
CA LYS A 56 0.04 -18.92 -9.11
C LYS A 56 0.91 -18.80 -10.37
N MET A 57 0.40 -18.17 -11.43
CA MET A 57 1.20 -17.90 -12.64
C MET A 57 2.38 -16.99 -12.34
N LEU A 58 2.16 -15.96 -11.51
CA LEU A 58 3.22 -15.03 -11.08
C LEU A 58 4.28 -15.67 -10.20
N THR A 59 3.87 -16.46 -9.20
CA THR A 59 4.77 -16.97 -8.17
C THR A 59 5.41 -18.31 -8.50
N GLY A 60 4.92 -19.01 -9.53
CA GLY A 60 5.30 -20.40 -9.84
C GLY A 60 4.77 -21.42 -8.82
N GLU A 61 4.46 -22.63 -9.25
CA GLU A 61 3.81 -23.66 -8.39
C GLU A 61 4.74 -24.29 -7.34
N GLY A 62 6.05 -24.13 -7.43
CA GLY A 62 7.03 -24.83 -6.58
C GLY A 62 7.97 -23.94 -5.77
N ARG A 63 7.83 -22.63 -5.82
CA ARG A 63 8.78 -21.71 -5.20
C ARG A 63 8.54 -21.61 -3.70
N SER A 64 9.27 -22.37 -2.90
CA SER A 64 9.31 -22.18 -1.45
C SER A 64 10.59 -21.42 -1.08
N VAL A 65 10.45 -20.28 -0.43
CA VAL A 65 11.58 -19.62 0.24
C VAL A 65 11.66 -20.22 1.65
N SER A 66 12.81 -20.78 1.99
CA SER A 66 13.02 -21.40 3.30
C SER A 66 12.59 -20.46 4.44
N GLY A 67 11.79 -20.98 5.35
CA GLY A 67 11.34 -20.23 6.52
C GLY A 67 10.21 -19.24 6.28
N ILE A 68 9.50 -19.26 5.13
CA ILE A 68 8.37 -18.39 4.83
C ILE A 68 7.11 -19.21 4.57
N ASN A 69 6.02 -18.88 5.26
CA ASN A 69 4.72 -19.51 5.03
C ASN A 69 4.08 -18.94 3.77
N ARG A 70 4.00 -19.74 2.72
CA ARG A 70 3.48 -19.35 1.40
C ARG A 70 2.05 -18.76 1.46
N ILE A 71 1.24 -19.15 2.43
CA ILE A 71 -0.13 -18.65 2.58
C ILE A 71 -0.16 -17.11 2.72
N TRP A 72 0.78 -16.53 3.46
CA TRP A 72 0.87 -15.08 3.69
C TRP A 72 1.46 -14.30 2.51
N LEU A 73 1.95 -14.98 1.51
CA LEU A 73 2.26 -14.40 0.19
C LEU A 73 1.06 -14.53 -0.74
N MET A 74 0.47 -15.75 -0.81
CA MET A 74 -0.57 -16.07 -1.77
C MET A 74 -1.90 -15.38 -1.46
N LEU A 75 -2.28 -15.26 -0.18
CA LEU A 75 -3.53 -14.62 0.21
C LEU A 75 -3.58 -13.15 -0.21
N PRO A 76 -2.64 -12.27 0.19
CA PRO A 76 -2.65 -10.87 -0.24
C PRO A 76 -2.43 -10.72 -1.76
N ALA A 77 -1.59 -11.54 -2.39
CA ALA A 77 -1.42 -11.53 -3.84
C ALA A 77 -2.73 -11.87 -4.57
N SER A 78 -3.46 -12.90 -4.10
CA SER A 78 -4.74 -13.29 -4.66
C SER A 78 -5.79 -12.19 -4.51
N LEU A 79 -5.88 -11.58 -3.34
CA LEU A 79 -6.79 -10.46 -3.10
C LEU A 79 -6.43 -9.25 -3.98
N GLY A 80 -5.16 -8.84 -4.03
CA GLY A 80 -4.72 -7.69 -4.82
C GLY A 80 -4.90 -7.88 -6.32
N VAL A 81 -4.32 -8.96 -6.88
CA VAL A 81 -4.37 -9.24 -8.33
C VAL A 81 -5.80 -9.50 -8.80
N GLY A 82 -6.58 -10.27 -8.05
CA GLY A 82 -7.95 -10.60 -8.46
C GLY A 82 -8.89 -9.40 -8.38
N THR A 83 -8.78 -8.60 -7.32
CA THR A 83 -9.53 -7.35 -7.21
C THR A 83 -9.17 -6.39 -8.35
N LEU A 84 -7.88 -6.26 -8.67
CA LEU A 84 -7.41 -5.47 -9.80
C LEU A 84 -8.06 -5.92 -11.12
N LEU A 85 -7.96 -7.22 -11.44
CA LEU A 85 -8.44 -7.78 -12.70
C LEU A 85 -9.96 -7.69 -12.85
N LEU A 86 -10.70 -8.14 -11.85
CA LEU A 86 -12.17 -8.16 -11.93
C LEU A 86 -12.73 -6.73 -11.98
N THR A 87 -12.15 -5.80 -11.23
CA THR A 87 -12.58 -4.40 -11.23
C THR A 87 -12.36 -3.75 -12.59
N TRP A 88 -11.19 -3.95 -13.21
CA TRP A 88 -10.92 -3.47 -14.56
C TRP A 88 -11.86 -4.08 -15.59
N MET A 89 -12.11 -5.37 -15.49
CA MET A 89 -13.03 -6.07 -16.41
C MET A 89 -14.43 -5.48 -16.34
N VAL A 90 -14.97 -5.30 -15.12
CA VAL A 90 -16.30 -4.70 -14.93
C VAL A 90 -16.32 -3.24 -15.40
N TYR A 91 -15.27 -2.46 -15.11
CA TYR A 91 -15.19 -1.06 -15.52
C TYR A 91 -15.19 -0.90 -17.05
N ILE A 92 -14.32 -1.66 -17.74
CA ILE A 92 -14.21 -1.59 -19.21
C ILE A 92 -15.52 -2.00 -19.89
N ILE A 93 -16.18 -3.05 -19.40
CA ILE A 93 -17.47 -3.51 -19.93
C ILE A 93 -18.54 -2.44 -19.67
N SER A 94 -18.64 -1.89 -18.48
CA SER A 94 -19.59 -0.82 -18.14
C SER A 94 -19.35 0.42 -19.00
N TRP A 95 -18.09 0.84 -19.15
CA TRP A 95 -17.71 1.96 -20.01
C TRP A 95 -18.15 1.73 -21.46
N PHE A 96 -17.89 0.53 -22.01
CA PHE A 96 -18.30 0.18 -23.37
C PHE A 96 -19.81 0.24 -23.54
N PHE A 97 -20.58 -0.36 -22.63
CA PHE A 97 -22.05 -0.32 -22.71
C PHE A 97 -22.63 1.07 -22.52
N SER A 98 -21.97 1.94 -21.76
CA SER A 98 -22.38 3.34 -21.63
C SER A 98 -22.07 4.15 -22.88
N VAL A 99 -20.82 4.11 -23.36
CA VAL A 99 -20.34 5.00 -24.43
C VAL A 99 -20.83 4.53 -25.81
N VAL A 100 -20.71 3.25 -26.09
CA VAL A 100 -21.06 2.65 -27.39
C VAL A 100 -22.49 2.13 -27.38
N GLY A 101 -22.87 1.38 -26.36
CA GLY A 101 -24.18 0.73 -26.26
C GLY A 101 -25.32 1.66 -25.84
N LYS A 102 -25.00 2.89 -25.36
CA LYS A 102 -26.00 3.86 -24.83
C LYS A 102 -26.94 3.24 -23.79
N ALA A 103 -26.45 2.29 -23.00
CA ALA A 103 -27.24 1.58 -22.01
C ALA A 103 -27.63 2.51 -20.84
N GLU A 104 -28.89 2.44 -20.40
CA GLU A 104 -29.38 3.19 -19.23
C GLU A 104 -28.72 2.74 -17.93
N ASN A 105 -28.39 1.44 -17.82
CA ASN A 105 -27.72 0.87 -16.65
C ASN A 105 -26.45 0.09 -17.05
N PRO A 106 -25.35 0.77 -17.33
CA PRO A 106 -24.11 0.15 -17.78
C PRO A 106 -23.46 -0.77 -16.72
N LEU A 107 -23.61 -0.49 -15.41
CA LEU A 107 -23.09 -1.33 -14.35
C LEU A 107 -23.76 -2.70 -14.28
N LEU A 108 -25.04 -2.81 -14.65
CA LEU A 108 -25.73 -4.10 -14.73
C LEU A 108 -24.99 -5.03 -15.70
N TYR A 109 -24.76 -4.55 -16.93
CA TYR A 109 -24.04 -5.32 -17.95
C TYR A 109 -22.60 -5.61 -17.55
N GLY A 110 -21.90 -4.60 -16.98
CA GLY A 110 -20.55 -4.74 -16.48
C GLY A 110 -20.44 -5.87 -15.43
N ASN A 111 -21.34 -5.88 -14.45
CA ASN A 111 -21.32 -6.90 -13.40
C ASN A 111 -21.77 -8.28 -13.93
N ILE A 112 -22.86 -8.37 -14.69
CA ILE A 112 -23.31 -9.66 -15.22
C ILE A 112 -22.21 -10.30 -16.08
N ILE A 113 -21.70 -9.58 -17.08
CA ILE A 113 -20.71 -10.11 -18.02
C ILE A 113 -19.36 -10.31 -17.31
N GLY A 114 -18.93 -9.34 -16.48
CA GLY A 114 -17.67 -9.39 -15.75
C GLY A 114 -17.62 -10.54 -14.75
N MET A 115 -18.64 -10.68 -13.90
CA MET A 115 -18.68 -11.76 -12.90
C MET A 115 -18.88 -13.13 -13.53
N THR A 116 -19.79 -13.27 -14.52
CA THR A 116 -19.98 -14.54 -15.22
C THR A 116 -18.75 -14.93 -16.04
N GLY A 117 -18.11 -13.97 -16.73
CA GLY A 117 -16.87 -14.20 -17.44
C GLY A 117 -15.74 -14.67 -16.52
N ALA A 118 -15.56 -14.04 -15.36
CA ALA A 118 -14.61 -14.47 -14.35
C ALA A 118 -14.93 -15.89 -13.83
N ALA A 119 -16.20 -16.19 -13.55
CA ALA A 119 -16.63 -17.52 -13.12
C ALA A 119 -16.34 -18.58 -14.19
N VAL A 120 -16.64 -18.30 -15.46
CA VAL A 120 -16.34 -19.21 -16.59
C VAL A 120 -14.83 -19.43 -16.71
N ILE A 121 -14.01 -18.38 -16.67
CA ILE A 121 -12.54 -18.51 -16.69
C ILE A 121 -12.08 -19.43 -15.55
N MET A 122 -12.58 -19.22 -14.34
CA MET A 122 -12.25 -20.04 -13.18
C MET A 122 -12.63 -21.52 -13.37
N ILE A 123 -13.83 -21.80 -13.89
CA ILE A 123 -14.28 -23.16 -14.17
C ILE A 123 -13.36 -23.82 -15.22
N LEU A 124 -13.06 -23.12 -16.31
CA LEU A 124 -12.18 -23.64 -17.38
C LEU A 124 -10.78 -23.97 -16.86
N LEU A 125 -10.18 -23.06 -16.08
CA LEU A 125 -8.86 -23.29 -15.47
C LEU A 125 -8.89 -24.45 -14.48
N SER A 126 -9.95 -24.57 -13.68
CA SER A 126 -10.12 -25.67 -12.72
C SER A 126 -10.26 -27.03 -13.42
N VAL A 127 -11.07 -27.09 -14.48
CA VAL A 127 -11.27 -28.31 -15.30
C VAL A 127 -9.94 -28.69 -16.00
N GLN A 128 -9.24 -27.71 -16.58
CA GLN A 128 -7.95 -27.98 -17.22
C GLN A 128 -6.91 -28.54 -16.22
N LYS A 129 -6.85 -27.98 -15.02
CA LYS A 129 -5.96 -28.48 -13.95
C LYS A 129 -6.36 -29.87 -13.50
N TYR A 130 -7.67 -30.12 -13.29
CA TYR A 130 -8.14 -31.43 -12.91
C TYR A 130 -7.78 -32.50 -13.96
N ARG A 131 -7.96 -32.19 -15.25
CA ARG A 131 -7.57 -33.09 -16.35
C ARG A 131 -6.07 -33.36 -16.40
N LYS A 132 -5.23 -32.38 -16.10
CA LYS A 132 -3.75 -32.52 -16.13
C LYS A 132 -3.17 -33.20 -14.89
N GLN A 133 -3.72 -32.96 -13.71
CA GLN A 133 -3.11 -33.32 -12.42
C GLN A 133 -3.94 -34.34 -11.61
N GLY A 134 -5.13 -34.73 -12.07
CA GLY A 134 -6.06 -35.63 -11.36
C GLY A 134 -6.64 -35.06 -10.06
N SER A 135 -6.22 -33.84 -9.65
CA SER A 135 -6.74 -33.17 -8.47
C SER A 135 -6.67 -31.64 -8.63
N TYR A 136 -7.66 -30.95 -8.08
CA TYR A 136 -7.64 -29.50 -7.97
C TYR A 136 -7.40 -29.08 -6.53
N ARG A 137 -6.29 -28.39 -6.27
CA ARG A 137 -5.99 -27.79 -4.96
C ARG A 137 -5.90 -26.29 -5.11
N ILE A 138 -6.73 -25.59 -4.34
CA ILE A 138 -6.71 -24.11 -4.32
C ILE A 138 -5.33 -23.62 -3.86
N TRP A 139 -4.80 -24.20 -2.80
CA TRP A 139 -3.45 -23.91 -2.29
C TRP A 139 -2.71 -25.19 -1.91
N ASN A 140 -1.45 -25.32 -2.34
CA ASN A 140 -0.55 -26.33 -1.78
C ASN A 140 0.00 -25.77 -0.46
N ILE A 141 -0.64 -26.12 0.65
CA ILE A 141 -0.10 -25.86 1.98
C ILE A 141 1.05 -26.83 2.18
N ASP A 142 2.26 -26.31 2.32
CA ASP A 142 3.44 -27.12 2.56
C ASP A 142 3.30 -27.83 3.93
N LYS A 143 3.32 -29.17 3.91
CA LYS A 143 3.17 -30.01 5.11
C LYS A 143 4.37 -29.87 6.06
N THR A 144 5.48 -29.32 5.57
CA THR A 144 6.71 -29.08 6.34
C THR A 144 6.67 -27.78 7.19
N GLN A 145 5.57 -27.02 7.11
CA GLN A 145 5.44 -25.76 7.84
C GLN A 145 5.43 -25.97 9.34
N ASP A 146 6.20 -25.12 10.06
CA ASP A 146 6.16 -25.06 11.51
C ASP A 146 4.76 -24.59 11.99
N LYS A 147 3.98 -25.57 12.48
CA LYS A 147 2.60 -25.33 12.97
C LYS A 147 2.55 -24.31 14.11
N ARG A 148 3.61 -24.23 14.96
CA ARG A 148 3.66 -23.27 16.07
C ARG A 148 3.80 -21.85 15.53
N ARG A 149 4.66 -21.67 14.54
CA ARG A 149 4.84 -20.39 13.86
C ARG A 149 3.56 -19.96 13.12
N LEU A 150 2.93 -20.87 12.37
CA LEU A 150 1.69 -20.59 11.67
C LEU A 150 0.59 -20.10 12.64
N LYS A 151 0.43 -20.73 13.80
CA LYS A 151 -0.53 -20.29 14.83
C LYS A 151 -0.24 -18.87 15.32
N LYS A 152 1.03 -18.51 15.55
CA LYS A 152 1.43 -17.15 15.96
C LYS A 152 1.15 -16.12 14.86
N GLU A 153 1.41 -16.48 13.60
CA GLU A 153 1.12 -15.61 12.45
C GLU A 153 -0.39 -15.43 12.23
N ILE A 154 -1.20 -16.48 12.40
CA ILE A 154 -2.68 -16.38 12.37
C ILE A 154 -3.17 -15.42 13.47
N LEU A 155 -2.64 -15.55 14.68
CA LEU A 155 -3.00 -14.64 15.78
C LEU A 155 -2.59 -13.20 15.47
N LEU A 156 -1.35 -13.00 15.00
CA LEU A 156 -0.83 -11.68 14.63
C LEU A 156 -1.72 -11.00 13.58
N PHE A 157 -1.97 -11.68 12.47
CA PHE A 157 -2.77 -11.11 11.38
C PHE A 157 -4.26 -11.02 11.72
N GLY A 158 -4.77 -11.90 12.58
CA GLY A 158 -6.13 -11.80 13.12
C GLY A 158 -6.31 -10.54 13.97
N LEU A 159 -5.41 -10.30 14.94
CA LEU A 159 -5.42 -9.10 15.76
C LEU A 159 -5.23 -7.82 14.92
N LEU A 160 -4.32 -7.86 13.96
CA LEU A 160 -4.09 -6.76 13.03
C LEU A 160 -5.34 -6.44 12.20
N THR A 161 -6.02 -7.47 11.68
CA THR A 161 -7.27 -7.31 10.92
C THR A 161 -8.36 -6.68 11.78
N VAL A 162 -8.53 -7.16 13.01
CA VAL A 162 -9.52 -6.59 13.95
C VAL A 162 -9.20 -5.13 14.25
N PHE A 163 -7.95 -4.80 14.56
CA PHE A 163 -7.51 -3.43 14.83
C PHE A 163 -7.75 -2.50 13.63
N ILE A 164 -7.32 -2.90 12.43
CA ILE A 164 -7.49 -2.08 11.23
C ILE A 164 -8.98 -1.93 10.88
N THR A 165 -9.76 -3.00 10.97
CA THR A 165 -11.21 -2.94 10.74
C THR A 165 -11.87 -1.96 11.72
N TYR A 166 -11.55 -2.07 13.01
CA TYR A 166 -12.04 -1.13 14.01
C TYR A 166 -11.71 0.32 13.64
N MET A 167 -10.45 0.61 13.29
CA MET A 167 -10.03 1.97 12.90
C MET A 167 -10.72 2.46 11.64
N MET A 168 -10.92 1.60 10.63
CA MET A 168 -11.62 1.99 9.40
C MET A 168 -13.09 2.35 9.67
N PHE A 169 -13.77 1.57 10.50
CA PHE A 169 -15.15 1.86 10.90
C PHE A 169 -15.26 2.98 11.93
N TYR A 170 -14.24 3.22 12.75
CA TYR A 170 -14.20 4.35 13.67
C TYR A 170 -14.19 5.71 12.95
N VAL A 171 -13.52 5.78 11.80
CA VAL A 171 -13.36 7.04 11.05
C VAL A 171 -14.34 7.22 9.89
N PHE A 172 -15.10 6.18 9.51
CA PHE A 172 -16.06 6.26 8.41
C PHE A 172 -17.19 5.25 8.61
N TYR A 173 -18.37 5.74 8.99
CA TYR A 173 -19.50 4.88 9.32
C TYR A 173 -20.85 5.59 9.12
N ILE A 174 -21.92 4.81 8.96
CA ILE A 174 -23.28 5.32 8.90
C ILE A 174 -24.00 4.96 10.21
N LYS A 175 -24.56 5.99 10.88
CA LYS A 175 -25.41 5.85 12.06
C LYS A 175 -26.68 6.67 11.83
N ASP A 176 -27.85 6.09 12.08
CA ASP A 176 -29.17 6.73 11.94
C ASP A 176 -29.40 7.37 10.56
N GLY A 177 -28.87 6.74 9.48
CA GLY A 177 -28.96 7.22 8.11
C GLY A 177 -28.01 8.38 7.76
N ILE A 178 -27.15 8.81 8.67
CA ILE A 178 -26.17 9.88 8.49
C ILE A 178 -24.78 9.26 8.34
N LEU A 179 -24.04 9.71 7.34
CA LEU A 179 -22.65 9.33 7.12
C LEU A 179 -21.74 10.21 7.98
N TYR A 180 -20.96 9.59 8.81
CA TYR A 180 -19.91 10.22 9.61
C TYR A 180 -18.54 9.92 9.03
N SER A 181 -17.71 10.96 8.90
CA SER A 181 -16.30 10.84 8.53
C SER A 181 -15.48 11.72 9.46
N GLY A 182 -14.32 11.26 9.92
CA GLY A 182 -13.63 11.96 10.98
C GLY A 182 -12.13 11.75 11.04
N LEU A 183 -11.58 12.27 12.12
CA LEU A 183 -10.18 12.48 12.47
C LEU A 183 -9.53 13.66 11.73
N THR A 184 -8.29 13.96 12.11
CA THR A 184 -7.59 15.21 11.79
C THR A 184 -7.31 15.42 10.30
N VAL A 185 -7.20 14.35 9.50
CA VAL A 185 -7.02 14.45 8.04
C VAL A 185 -8.25 13.86 7.36
N TYR A 186 -9.26 14.67 7.13
CA TYR A 186 -10.57 14.24 6.61
C TYR A 186 -10.93 14.81 5.23
N GLY A 187 -10.10 15.68 4.67
CA GLY A 187 -10.42 16.41 3.43
C GLY A 187 -10.72 15.53 2.22
N ASP A 188 -10.14 14.34 2.14
CA ASP A 188 -10.33 13.44 1.01
C ASP A 188 -11.66 12.63 1.07
N TYR A 189 -12.35 12.58 2.22
CA TYR A 189 -13.57 11.74 2.33
C TYR A 189 -14.71 12.26 1.45
N ALA A 190 -14.95 13.57 1.42
CA ALA A 190 -16.03 14.14 0.64
C ALA A 190 -15.86 13.89 -0.88
N PRO A 191 -14.73 14.24 -1.53
CA PRO A 191 -14.53 13.97 -2.94
C PRO A 191 -14.48 12.46 -3.26
N HIS A 192 -13.92 11.62 -2.40
CA HIS A 192 -13.93 10.18 -2.60
C HIS A 192 -15.35 9.60 -2.53
N THR A 193 -16.15 10.02 -1.53
CA THR A 193 -17.54 9.57 -1.38
C THR A 193 -18.39 10.02 -2.56
N ALA A 194 -18.23 11.27 -3.01
CA ALA A 194 -18.91 11.77 -4.20
C ALA A 194 -18.55 10.92 -5.44
N MET A 195 -17.28 10.58 -5.62
CA MET A 195 -16.83 9.73 -6.73
C MET A 195 -17.43 8.31 -6.64
N MET A 196 -17.46 7.67 -5.46
CA MET A 196 -18.09 6.36 -5.26
C MET A 196 -19.57 6.40 -5.65
N ARG A 197 -20.31 7.39 -5.12
CA ARG A 197 -21.74 7.58 -5.38
C ARG A 197 -22.04 7.92 -6.84
N SER A 198 -21.13 8.60 -7.51
CA SER A 198 -21.30 8.91 -8.94
C SER A 198 -21.35 7.65 -9.81
N PHE A 199 -20.63 6.59 -9.42
CA PHE A 199 -20.72 5.29 -10.10
C PHE A 199 -21.97 4.52 -9.69
N SER A 200 -22.23 4.36 -8.39
CA SER A 200 -23.33 3.53 -7.89
C SER A 200 -24.72 4.08 -8.24
N ALA A 201 -24.89 5.40 -8.26
CA ALA A 201 -26.17 6.06 -8.45
C ALA A 201 -26.24 6.98 -9.69
N GLY A 202 -25.10 7.34 -10.29
CA GLY A 202 -25.02 8.35 -11.34
C GLY A 202 -24.54 7.86 -12.71
N ASN A 203 -24.22 6.57 -12.85
CA ASN A 203 -23.72 6.01 -14.13
C ASN A 203 -22.59 6.84 -14.75
N ASN A 204 -21.57 7.21 -13.94
CA ASN A 204 -20.50 8.13 -14.32
C ASN A 204 -19.51 7.51 -15.34
N PHE A 205 -19.99 7.36 -16.58
CA PHE A 205 -19.23 6.86 -17.73
C PHE A 205 -19.54 7.71 -18.98
N PRO A 206 -18.55 8.34 -19.65
CA PRO A 206 -17.13 8.49 -19.26
C PRO A 206 -16.99 9.17 -17.90
N THR A 207 -15.94 8.76 -17.16
CA THR A 207 -15.78 9.21 -15.78
C THR A 207 -15.40 10.69 -15.70
N GLN A 208 -16.20 11.47 -14.96
CA GLN A 208 -16.00 12.90 -14.69
C GLN A 208 -15.96 13.17 -13.18
N TYR A 209 -15.49 14.37 -12.80
CA TYR A 209 -15.55 14.79 -11.41
C TYR A 209 -16.99 15.10 -10.99
N PRO A 210 -17.56 14.37 -10.01
CA PRO A 210 -18.94 14.58 -9.58
C PRO A 210 -19.12 15.86 -8.74
N HIS A 211 -18.05 16.39 -8.18
CA HIS A 211 -18.05 17.61 -7.36
C HIS A 211 -17.65 18.87 -8.16
N TYR A 212 -17.34 18.72 -9.44
CA TYR A 212 -17.02 19.84 -10.34
C TYR A 212 -17.54 19.53 -11.73
N GLY A 213 -18.80 19.89 -11.99
CA GLY A 213 -19.53 19.56 -13.23
C GLY A 213 -18.82 20.03 -14.48
N GLY A 214 -18.75 19.17 -15.49
CA GLY A 214 -18.12 19.44 -16.79
C GLY A 214 -16.60 19.33 -16.79
N ALA A 215 -15.96 18.95 -15.68
CA ALA A 215 -14.53 18.72 -15.63
C ALA A 215 -14.20 17.22 -15.70
N ASP A 216 -13.30 16.88 -16.62
CA ASP A 216 -12.78 15.53 -16.77
C ASP A 216 -11.85 15.15 -15.63
N VAL A 217 -11.85 13.88 -15.24
CA VAL A 217 -10.98 13.36 -14.18
C VAL A 217 -9.52 13.40 -14.63
N LYS A 218 -8.66 13.97 -13.77
CA LYS A 218 -7.20 13.99 -13.93
C LYS A 218 -6.51 13.19 -12.83
N TYR A 219 -7.23 12.29 -12.18
CA TYR A 219 -6.81 11.57 -10.99
C TYR A 219 -7.18 10.08 -11.08
N HIS A 220 -6.53 9.24 -10.32
CA HIS A 220 -6.88 7.82 -10.23
C HIS A 220 -8.22 7.64 -9.48
N PHE A 221 -9.07 6.75 -9.97
CA PHE A 221 -10.43 6.57 -9.45
C PHE A 221 -10.88 5.11 -9.31
N MET A 222 -10.03 4.14 -9.64
CA MET A 222 -10.45 2.73 -9.68
C MET A 222 -10.77 2.16 -8.30
N PHE A 223 -10.17 2.69 -7.23
CA PHE A 223 -10.53 2.32 -5.87
C PHE A 223 -11.94 2.80 -5.52
N GLN A 224 -12.27 4.02 -5.89
CA GLN A 224 -13.61 4.60 -5.72
C GLN A 224 -14.63 3.92 -6.62
N PHE A 225 -14.24 3.56 -7.85
CA PHE A 225 -15.10 2.75 -8.74
C PHE A 225 -15.43 1.40 -8.11
N LEU A 226 -14.44 0.64 -7.61
CA LEU A 226 -14.71 -0.63 -6.93
C LEU A 226 -15.69 -0.46 -5.78
N THR A 227 -15.46 0.55 -4.92
CA THR A 227 -16.34 0.80 -3.76
C THR A 227 -17.75 1.17 -4.20
N GLY A 228 -17.89 2.05 -5.21
CA GLY A 228 -19.20 2.38 -5.80
C GLY A 228 -19.86 1.19 -6.47
N ASN A 229 -19.10 0.32 -7.13
CA ASN A 229 -19.64 -0.91 -7.71
C ASN A 229 -20.14 -1.91 -6.65
N LEU A 230 -19.42 -2.05 -5.52
CA LEU A 230 -19.89 -2.85 -4.39
C LEU A 230 -21.14 -2.26 -3.75
N GLU A 231 -21.26 -0.93 -3.71
CA GLU A 231 -22.49 -0.25 -3.29
C GLU A 231 -23.63 -0.51 -4.27
N TYR A 232 -23.38 -0.46 -5.58
CA TYR A 232 -24.35 -0.84 -6.60
C TYR A 232 -24.84 -2.30 -6.45
N LEU A 233 -23.94 -3.20 -6.03
CA LEU A 233 -24.24 -4.60 -5.72
C LEU A 233 -24.85 -4.80 -4.31
N GLY A 234 -25.35 -3.73 -3.68
CA GLY A 234 -26.16 -3.74 -2.46
C GLY A 234 -25.38 -3.63 -1.15
N MET A 235 -24.06 -3.50 -1.16
CA MET A 235 -23.32 -3.22 0.07
C MET A 235 -23.52 -1.76 0.49
N ARG A 236 -23.80 -1.52 1.77
CA ARG A 236 -23.81 -0.15 2.30
C ARG A 236 -22.43 0.49 2.10
N ILE A 237 -22.37 1.75 1.66
CA ILE A 237 -21.13 2.43 1.24
C ILE A 237 -20.01 2.39 2.28
N ASP A 238 -20.33 2.51 3.56
CA ASP A 238 -19.35 2.41 4.63
C ASP A 238 -18.77 1.01 4.76
N PHE A 239 -19.57 -0.05 4.61
CA PHE A 239 -19.06 -1.43 4.56
C PHE A 239 -18.21 -1.66 3.31
N ALA A 240 -18.67 -1.25 2.13
CA ALA A 240 -17.93 -1.40 0.89
C ALA A 240 -16.55 -0.73 0.99
N TYR A 241 -16.50 0.52 1.45
CA TYR A 241 -15.26 1.27 1.58
C TYR A 241 -14.33 0.72 2.67
N ASN A 242 -14.86 0.40 3.85
CA ASN A 242 -14.07 -0.09 4.98
C ASN A 242 -13.51 -1.50 4.73
N ILE A 243 -14.29 -2.42 4.13
CA ILE A 243 -13.83 -3.79 3.85
C ILE A 243 -12.70 -3.76 2.83
N VAL A 244 -12.88 -3.07 1.69
CA VAL A 244 -11.82 -2.96 0.67
C VAL A 244 -10.56 -2.31 1.24
N SER A 245 -10.71 -1.28 2.07
CA SER A 245 -9.60 -0.60 2.74
C SER A 245 -8.86 -1.52 3.72
N THR A 246 -9.61 -2.28 4.53
CA THR A 246 -9.03 -3.25 5.47
C THR A 246 -8.26 -4.34 4.72
N LEU A 247 -8.86 -4.94 3.68
CA LEU A 247 -8.21 -5.97 2.88
C LEU A 247 -6.92 -5.43 2.22
N SER A 248 -6.95 -4.20 1.72
CA SER A 248 -5.78 -3.56 1.10
C SER A 248 -4.65 -3.34 2.10
N LEU A 249 -4.94 -2.75 3.26
CA LEU A 249 -3.91 -2.43 4.25
C LEU A 249 -3.38 -3.68 4.95
N VAL A 250 -4.25 -4.61 5.35
CA VAL A 250 -3.83 -5.89 5.94
C VAL A 250 -3.01 -6.70 4.94
N GLY A 251 -3.43 -6.75 3.68
CA GLY A 251 -2.68 -7.43 2.62
C GLY A 251 -1.29 -6.82 2.39
N PHE A 252 -1.18 -5.50 2.36
CA PHE A 252 0.11 -4.81 2.29
C PHE A 252 1.00 -5.18 3.50
N LEU A 253 0.46 -5.14 4.71
CA LEU A 253 1.22 -5.44 5.92
C LEU A 253 1.62 -6.92 6.01
N MET A 254 0.81 -7.85 5.51
CA MET A 254 1.20 -9.24 5.35
C MET A 254 2.43 -9.38 4.43
N LEU A 255 2.46 -8.67 3.30
CA LEU A 255 3.60 -8.70 2.38
C LEU A 255 4.83 -7.98 2.97
N LEU A 256 4.64 -6.88 3.70
CA LEU A 256 5.73 -6.20 4.41
C LEU A 256 6.38 -7.13 5.44
N TYR A 257 5.58 -7.86 6.21
CA TYR A 257 6.06 -8.89 7.13
C TYR A 257 6.85 -10.00 6.39
N GLN A 258 6.32 -10.51 5.27
CA GLN A 258 7.01 -11.53 4.48
C GLN A 258 8.34 -11.01 3.92
N LEU A 259 8.37 -9.76 3.47
CA LEU A 259 9.58 -9.10 3.01
C LEU A 259 10.60 -8.95 4.16
N ALA A 260 10.16 -8.55 5.35
CA ALA A 260 11.00 -8.47 6.55
C ALA A 260 11.59 -9.84 6.93
N LEU A 261 10.79 -10.91 6.86
CA LEU A 261 11.27 -12.26 7.08
C LEU A 261 12.31 -12.71 6.05
N ARG A 262 12.07 -12.40 4.78
CA ARG A 262 12.99 -12.71 3.70
C ARG A 262 14.33 -11.99 3.86
N ILE A 263 14.31 -10.74 4.30
CA ILE A 263 15.53 -9.95 4.51
C ILE A 263 16.29 -10.39 5.76
N THR A 264 15.58 -10.60 6.87
CA THR A 264 16.21 -10.76 8.20
C THR A 264 16.25 -12.19 8.71
N GLY A 265 15.41 -13.08 8.18
CA GLY A 265 15.22 -14.46 8.67
C GLY A 265 14.56 -14.57 10.05
N LYS A 266 14.06 -13.46 10.63
CA LYS A 266 13.61 -13.42 12.03
C LYS A 266 12.17 -12.92 12.15
N MET A 267 11.30 -13.70 12.80
CA MET A 267 9.91 -13.33 13.05
C MET A 267 9.79 -12.05 13.89
N CYS A 268 10.64 -11.87 14.91
CA CYS A 268 10.63 -10.66 15.75
C CYS A 268 10.86 -9.38 14.93
N CYS A 269 11.73 -9.42 13.91
CA CYS A 269 11.95 -8.28 13.04
C CYS A 269 10.71 -7.99 12.19
N GLY A 270 10.02 -9.03 11.70
CA GLY A 270 8.77 -8.83 10.97
C GLY A 270 7.67 -8.19 11.84
N VAL A 271 7.46 -8.69 13.05
CA VAL A 271 6.48 -8.14 14.00
C VAL A 271 6.82 -6.70 14.37
N LEU A 272 8.10 -6.43 14.70
CA LEU A 272 8.54 -5.08 15.08
C LEU A 272 8.47 -4.10 13.90
N ALA A 273 8.74 -4.53 12.66
CA ALA A 273 8.59 -3.69 11.48
C ALA A 273 7.12 -3.26 11.30
N LEU A 274 6.15 -4.17 11.52
CA LEU A 274 4.73 -3.83 11.49
C LEU A 274 4.38 -2.85 12.60
N PHE A 275 4.91 -3.03 13.81
CA PHE A 275 4.69 -2.10 14.91
C PHE A 275 5.23 -0.70 14.57
N LEU A 276 6.49 -0.60 14.12
CA LEU A 276 7.11 0.66 13.75
C LEU A 276 6.40 1.37 12.59
N PHE A 277 5.75 0.63 11.70
CA PHE A 277 4.95 1.21 10.62
C PHE A 277 3.82 2.11 11.12
N PHE A 278 3.18 1.78 12.24
CA PHE A 278 2.07 2.57 12.78
C PHE A 278 2.51 3.85 13.50
N PHE A 279 3.78 3.96 13.86
CA PHE A 279 4.29 5.07 14.64
C PHE A 279 5.26 5.90 13.81
N ARG A 280 5.09 7.21 13.88
CA ARG A 280 6.02 8.15 13.30
C ARG A 280 7.23 8.33 14.19
N SER A 281 8.44 8.33 13.60
CA SER A 281 9.64 8.86 14.24
C SER A 281 9.76 10.38 13.96
N GLY A 282 10.15 11.18 14.93
CA GLY A 282 10.35 12.61 14.75
C GLY A 282 10.77 13.30 16.05
N MET A 283 11.27 14.53 15.96
CA MET A 283 11.68 15.33 17.12
C MET A 283 10.53 16.12 17.74
N ALA A 284 9.41 16.23 17.04
CA ALA A 284 8.26 17.02 17.47
C ALA A 284 7.74 16.63 18.86
N PHE A 285 7.62 15.32 19.14
CA PHE A 285 7.17 14.82 20.44
C PHE A 285 8.11 15.25 21.57
N PHE A 286 9.41 15.09 21.40
CA PHE A 286 10.39 15.44 22.43
C PHE A 286 10.42 16.95 22.70
N ARG A 287 10.32 17.75 21.65
CA ARG A 287 10.25 19.20 21.77
C ARG A 287 8.98 19.65 22.49
N PHE A 288 7.83 19.11 22.10
CA PHE A 288 6.54 19.38 22.73
C PHE A 288 6.54 19.04 24.23
N VAL A 289 6.98 17.84 24.56
CA VAL A 289 7.06 17.40 25.98
C VAL A 289 7.99 18.31 26.77
N TRP A 290 9.15 18.66 26.21
CA TRP A 290 10.11 19.54 26.88
C TRP A 290 9.54 20.94 27.13
N GLU A 291 8.95 21.58 26.12
CA GLU A 291 8.33 22.90 26.21
C GLU A 291 7.22 22.93 27.28
N HIS A 292 6.37 21.91 27.32
CA HIS A 292 5.26 21.85 28.26
C HIS A 292 5.64 21.39 29.68
N ILE A 293 6.72 20.63 29.84
CA ILE A 293 7.32 20.39 31.17
C ILE A 293 7.85 21.70 31.75
N GLN A 294 8.56 22.50 30.95
CA GLN A 294 9.07 23.80 31.40
C GLN A 294 7.94 24.79 31.73
N ALA A 295 6.85 24.73 31.00
CA ALA A 295 5.66 25.55 31.25
C ALA A 295 4.79 25.02 32.40
N GLY A 296 5.02 23.81 32.91
CA GLY A 296 4.25 23.20 33.99
C GLY A 296 2.84 22.75 33.61
N ASN A 297 2.50 22.66 32.31
CA ASN A 297 1.16 22.38 31.80
C ASN A 297 1.07 21.15 30.87
N LEU A 298 2.04 20.22 30.96
CA LEU A 298 2.12 19.09 30.02
C LEU A 298 0.86 18.21 30.03
N VAL A 299 0.33 17.89 31.23
CA VAL A 299 -0.83 16.98 31.36
C VAL A 299 -2.07 17.62 30.75
N GLU A 300 -2.36 18.85 31.14
CA GLU A 300 -3.48 19.66 30.64
C GLU A 300 -3.41 19.80 29.11
N THR A 301 -2.23 20.17 28.57
CA THR A 301 -2.05 20.32 27.12
C THR A 301 -2.18 18.99 26.37
N LEU A 302 -1.76 17.86 26.95
CA LEU A 302 -1.95 16.54 26.33
C LEU A 302 -3.43 16.09 26.34
N GLU A 303 -4.19 16.45 27.38
CA GLU A 303 -5.63 16.14 27.46
C GLU A 303 -6.46 16.97 26.48
N GLU A 304 -6.07 18.24 26.29
CA GLU A 304 -6.77 19.17 25.38
C GLU A 304 -6.31 19.07 23.91
N ASN A 305 -5.17 18.43 23.65
CA ASN A 305 -4.60 18.40 22.30
C ASN A 305 -5.43 17.55 21.33
N THR A 306 -6.01 18.19 20.35
CA THR A 306 -6.85 17.57 19.30
C THR A 306 -6.18 17.50 17.93
N SER A 307 -4.92 17.99 17.81
CA SER A 307 -4.20 18.06 16.56
C SER A 307 -2.90 17.27 16.58
N PHE A 308 -2.34 16.99 15.40
CA PHE A 308 -1.00 16.44 15.31
C PHE A 308 0.04 17.47 15.76
N ILE A 309 0.97 17.02 16.59
CA ILE A 309 2.11 17.82 17.04
C ILE A 309 3.14 17.85 15.92
N GLY A 310 3.47 19.04 15.42
CA GLY A 310 4.43 19.23 14.34
C GLY A 310 5.11 20.60 14.41
N TYR A 311 6.41 20.64 14.13
CA TYR A 311 7.25 21.84 14.16
C TYR A 311 7.96 22.10 12.83
N THR A 312 7.78 21.21 11.85
CA THR A 312 8.23 21.44 10.47
C THR A 312 7.04 21.82 9.60
N VAL A 313 7.31 22.37 8.42
CA VAL A 313 6.27 22.82 7.49
C VAL A 313 5.34 21.67 7.17
N ASN A 314 4.04 21.89 7.36
CA ASN A 314 2.95 20.92 7.12
C ASN A 314 3.04 19.60 7.91
N GLU A 315 3.89 19.51 8.92
CA GLU A 315 4.02 18.31 9.75
C GLU A 315 2.76 18.06 10.58
N ASN A 316 2.05 19.09 10.98
CA ASN A 316 0.79 19.04 11.71
C ASN A 316 -0.35 18.34 10.94
N TRP A 317 -0.21 18.11 9.64
CA TRP A 317 -1.15 17.31 8.86
C TRP A 317 -0.99 15.80 9.09
N GLY A 318 0.00 15.38 9.87
CA GLY A 318 0.23 13.96 10.15
C GLY A 318 0.71 13.18 8.94
N LEU A 319 1.54 13.78 8.09
CA LEU A 319 1.94 13.29 6.77
C LEU A 319 2.63 11.92 6.77
N TRP A 320 3.18 11.48 7.91
CA TRP A 320 3.98 10.26 8.00
C TRP A 320 3.35 9.18 8.86
N ASN A 321 2.16 9.38 9.38
CA ASN A 321 1.55 8.49 10.35
C ASN A 321 0.43 7.63 9.75
N PHE A 322 -0.09 6.73 10.58
CA PHE A 322 -1.17 5.82 10.22
C PHE A 322 -2.43 6.55 9.72
N ASN A 323 -2.67 7.77 10.18
CA ASN A 323 -3.83 8.56 9.79
C ASN A 323 -3.95 8.77 8.27
N VAL A 324 -2.83 8.91 7.56
CA VAL A 324 -2.84 9.04 6.10
C VAL A 324 -3.42 7.78 5.43
N TYR A 325 -3.14 6.59 5.97
CA TYR A 325 -3.71 5.35 5.45
C TYR A 325 -5.21 5.21 5.76
N LEU A 326 -5.70 5.86 6.82
CA LEU A 326 -7.13 5.93 7.12
C LEU A 326 -7.87 6.87 6.16
N ASN A 327 -7.23 7.93 5.70
CA ASN A 327 -7.78 8.93 4.79
C ASN A 327 -7.56 8.55 3.31
N GLN A 328 -6.31 8.33 2.88
CA GLN A 328 -5.94 7.97 1.51
C GLN A 328 -5.87 6.44 1.33
N ARG A 329 -6.99 5.78 1.52
CA ARG A 329 -7.09 4.31 1.63
C ARG A 329 -6.60 3.53 0.40
N HIS A 330 -6.72 4.14 -0.78
CA HIS A 330 -6.22 3.60 -2.05
C HIS A 330 -4.68 3.48 -2.10
N LEU A 331 -3.95 4.23 -1.26
CA LEU A 331 -2.49 4.12 -1.15
C LEU A 331 -2.08 2.71 -0.69
N ALA A 332 -2.81 2.14 0.27
CA ALA A 332 -2.53 0.80 0.78
C ALA A 332 -2.68 -0.28 -0.29
N PHE A 333 -3.66 -0.16 -1.19
CA PHE A 333 -3.81 -1.08 -2.33
C PHE A 333 -2.63 -0.97 -3.31
N GLY A 334 -2.21 0.23 -3.64
CA GLY A 334 -1.03 0.44 -4.48
C GLY A 334 0.25 -0.14 -3.86
N LEU A 335 0.43 0.04 -2.53
CA LEU A 335 1.55 -0.54 -1.80
C LEU A 335 1.50 -2.07 -1.72
N LEU A 336 0.33 -2.67 -1.59
CA LEU A 336 0.15 -4.11 -1.69
C LEU A 336 0.72 -4.64 -3.02
N MET A 337 0.35 -4.02 -4.15
CA MET A 337 0.81 -4.44 -5.48
C MET A 337 2.31 -4.15 -5.69
N ALA A 338 2.79 -3.00 -5.25
CA ALA A 338 4.22 -2.66 -5.30
C ALA A 338 5.06 -3.64 -4.46
N THR A 339 4.61 -3.97 -3.23
CA THR A 339 5.33 -4.90 -2.35
C THR A 339 5.36 -6.32 -2.92
N LEU A 340 4.30 -6.75 -3.59
CA LEU A 340 4.29 -8.03 -4.32
C LEU A 340 5.39 -8.04 -5.39
N ALA A 341 5.51 -6.97 -6.18
CA ALA A 341 6.57 -6.85 -7.18
C ALA A 341 7.96 -6.88 -6.53
N LEU A 342 8.18 -6.11 -5.46
CA LEU A 342 9.44 -6.11 -4.73
C LEU A 342 9.80 -7.50 -4.21
N TYR A 343 8.83 -8.21 -3.64
CA TYR A 343 9.03 -9.57 -3.13
C TYR A 343 9.43 -10.54 -4.24
N LEU A 344 8.78 -10.48 -5.39
CA LEU A 344 9.06 -11.36 -6.53
C LEU A 344 10.44 -11.06 -7.13
N PHE A 345 10.78 -9.80 -7.35
CA PHE A 345 12.04 -9.39 -7.95
C PHE A 345 13.24 -9.45 -6.99
N MET A 346 13.02 -9.74 -5.72
CA MET A 346 14.09 -9.99 -4.75
C MET A 346 15.02 -11.14 -5.17
N ASP A 347 14.52 -12.15 -5.91
CA ASP A 347 15.34 -13.26 -6.39
C ASP A 347 16.45 -12.81 -7.35
N TRP A 348 16.16 -11.82 -8.20
CA TRP A 348 17.15 -11.25 -9.11
C TRP A 348 18.23 -10.47 -8.35
N LEU A 349 17.79 -9.73 -7.32
CA LEU A 349 18.70 -8.99 -6.45
C LEU A 349 19.59 -9.95 -5.63
N GLU A 350 19.02 -10.99 -5.05
CA GLU A 350 19.76 -12.01 -4.29
C GLU A 350 20.80 -12.68 -5.17
N ALA A 351 20.47 -13.02 -6.41
CA ALA A 351 21.41 -13.57 -7.36
C ALA A 351 22.55 -12.60 -7.71
N GLY A 352 22.22 -11.33 -8.00
CA GLY A 352 23.23 -10.30 -8.30
C GLY A 352 24.17 -10.00 -7.14
N THR A 353 23.66 -10.08 -5.89
CA THR A 353 24.47 -9.83 -4.69
C THR A 353 25.30 -11.05 -4.25
N ALA A 354 25.03 -12.24 -4.77
CA ALA A 354 25.75 -13.47 -4.44
C ALA A 354 27.13 -13.61 -5.15
N HIS A 355 27.42 -12.78 -6.14
CA HIS A 355 28.71 -12.83 -6.84
C HIS A 355 29.90 -12.51 -5.92
N GLU A 356 31.05 -13.13 -6.17
CA GLU A 356 32.25 -13.02 -5.33
C GLU A 356 33.00 -11.69 -5.48
N GLU A 357 32.83 -11.01 -6.62
CA GLU A 357 33.48 -9.73 -6.93
C GLU A 357 33.23 -8.69 -5.82
N LYS A 358 34.17 -7.76 -5.61
CA LYS A 358 34.09 -6.79 -4.51
C LYS A 358 34.16 -5.35 -5.02
N GLY A 359 33.65 -4.43 -4.20
CA GLY A 359 33.78 -2.99 -4.40
C GLY A 359 33.14 -2.50 -5.70
N ILE A 360 33.77 -1.52 -6.33
CA ILE A 360 33.28 -0.86 -7.53
C ILE A 360 33.23 -1.78 -8.76
N LEU A 361 34.13 -2.78 -8.80
CA LEU A 361 34.18 -3.76 -9.88
C LEU A 361 32.90 -4.60 -9.91
N TRP A 362 32.37 -5.01 -8.75
CA TRP A 362 31.10 -5.71 -8.67
C TRP A 362 29.95 -4.88 -9.25
N ILE A 363 29.85 -3.59 -8.87
CA ILE A 363 28.80 -2.69 -9.41
C ILE A 363 28.97 -2.52 -10.91
N LYS A 364 30.20 -2.25 -11.38
CA LYS A 364 30.52 -2.10 -12.81
C LYS A 364 30.11 -3.34 -13.59
N ASN A 365 30.43 -4.54 -13.10
CA ASN A 365 30.09 -5.79 -13.77
C ASN A 365 28.57 -6.02 -13.80
N ARG A 366 27.83 -5.66 -12.72
CA ARG A 366 26.35 -5.76 -12.73
C ARG A 366 25.75 -4.83 -13.78
N ILE A 367 26.29 -3.62 -13.97
CA ILE A 367 25.74 -2.63 -14.90
C ILE A 367 26.15 -2.93 -16.35
N PHE A 368 27.39 -3.31 -16.60
CA PHE A 368 27.95 -3.35 -17.98
C PHE A 368 28.20 -4.74 -18.53
N SER A 369 28.13 -5.82 -17.73
CA SER A 369 28.34 -7.17 -18.24
C SER A 369 27.12 -7.68 -19.01
N LYS A 370 27.34 -8.49 -20.04
CA LYS A 370 26.28 -9.20 -20.78
C LYS A 370 25.46 -10.10 -19.84
N GLU A 371 26.08 -10.70 -18.84
CA GLU A 371 25.45 -11.58 -17.85
C GLU A 371 24.45 -10.82 -16.99
N GLY A 372 24.78 -9.58 -16.57
CA GLY A 372 23.87 -8.71 -15.82
C GLY A 372 22.60 -8.35 -16.57
N TRP A 373 22.62 -8.39 -17.92
CA TRP A 373 21.47 -8.08 -18.77
C TRP A 373 20.71 -9.30 -19.28
N LYS A 374 21.17 -10.52 -19.01
CA LYS A 374 20.47 -11.72 -19.42
C LYS A 374 19.12 -11.84 -18.72
N SER A 375 18.05 -12.09 -19.49
CA SER A 375 16.72 -12.33 -18.92
C SER A 375 16.70 -13.62 -18.11
N ARG A 376 15.98 -13.61 -16.99
CA ARG A 376 15.77 -14.77 -16.12
C ARG A 376 14.36 -15.32 -16.19
N ASN A 377 13.36 -14.44 -16.25
CA ASN A 377 11.95 -14.83 -16.31
C ASN A 377 11.12 -13.70 -16.94
N LEU A 378 11.09 -13.69 -18.26
CA LEU A 378 10.39 -12.65 -19.03
C LEU A 378 8.88 -12.67 -18.79
N ASP A 379 8.28 -13.85 -18.66
CA ASP A 379 6.83 -14.00 -18.45
C ASP A 379 6.40 -13.35 -17.13
N GLN A 380 7.17 -13.55 -16.05
CA GLN A 380 6.92 -12.93 -14.76
C GLN A 380 7.09 -11.41 -14.84
N ALA A 381 8.08 -10.92 -15.60
CA ALA A 381 8.31 -9.50 -15.80
C ALA A 381 7.16 -8.85 -16.57
N LEU A 382 6.68 -9.47 -17.64
CA LEU A 382 5.54 -9.01 -18.43
C LEU A 382 4.26 -8.96 -17.59
N LEU A 383 3.93 -10.05 -16.89
CA LEU A 383 2.72 -10.13 -16.06
C LEU A 383 2.76 -9.12 -14.91
N MET A 384 3.89 -9.00 -14.20
CA MET A 384 4.00 -8.05 -13.10
C MET A 384 3.98 -6.60 -13.59
N GLY A 385 4.62 -6.32 -14.74
CA GLY A 385 4.57 -5.02 -15.40
C GLY A 385 3.14 -4.63 -15.78
N MET A 386 2.36 -5.56 -16.34
CA MET A 386 0.94 -5.33 -16.64
C MET A 386 0.14 -5.02 -15.36
N PHE A 387 0.30 -5.79 -14.30
CA PHE A 387 -0.45 -5.56 -13.05
C PHE A 387 -0.06 -4.25 -12.37
N LEU A 388 1.23 -3.88 -12.34
CA LEU A 388 1.65 -2.58 -11.83
C LEU A 388 1.10 -1.44 -12.70
N GLY A 389 1.15 -1.57 -14.02
CA GLY A 389 0.59 -0.58 -14.94
C GLY A 389 -0.92 -0.39 -14.72
N LEU A 390 -1.69 -1.48 -14.65
CA LEU A 390 -3.11 -1.44 -14.35
C LEU A 390 -3.40 -0.84 -12.96
N CYS A 391 -2.48 -0.98 -12.00
CA CYS A 391 -2.60 -0.42 -10.66
C CYS A 391 -2.39 1.11 -10.61
N ALA A 392 -1.89 1.74 -11.68
CA ALA A 392 -1.66 3.19 -11.70
C ALA A 392 -2.94 4.01 -11.46
N PHE A 393 -4.09 3.54 -11.94
CA PHE A 393 -5.40 4.16 -11.71
C PHE A 393 -6.01 3.83 -10.33
N TRP A 394 -5.34 2.99 -9.55
CA TRP A 394 -5.66 2.77 -8.14
C TRP A 394 -4.85 3.72 -7.26
N ASN A 395 -3.53 3.78 -7.48
CA ASN A 395 -2.64 4.75 -6.84
C ASN A 395 -1.33 4.91 -7.62
N GLY A 396 -1.21 5.97 -8.41
CA GLY A 396 -0.03 6.25 -9.22
C GLY A 396 1.23 6.49 -8.39
N ALA A 397 1.13 7.13 -7.21
CA ALA A 397 2.28 7.39 -6.35
C ALA A 397 2.91 6.09 -5.81
N ALA A 398 2.09 5.10 -5.42
CA ALA A 398 2.58 3.80 -4.98
C ALA A 398 3.27 3.03 -6.11
N VAL A 399 2.74 3.09 -7.33
CA VAL A 399 3.37 2.47 -8.51
C VAL A 399 4.72 3.13 -8.82
N ILE A 400 4.79 4.46 -8.86
CA ILE A 400 6.04 5.19 -9.07
C ILE A 400 7.04 4.86 -7.96
N GLY A 401 6.64 4.89 -6.69
CA GLY A 401 7.50 4.54 -5.55
C GLY A 401 8.02 3.10 -5.64
N GLY A 402 7.17 2.15 -6.02
CA GLY A 402 7.55 0.76 -6.28
C GLY A 402 8.56 0.63 -7.42
N LEU A 403 8.35 1.32 -8.55
CA LEU A 403 9.27 1.34 -9.69
C LEU A 403 10.61 1.99 -9.35
N LEU A 404 10.63 3.03 -8.51
CA LEU A 404 11.86 3.63 -8.01
C LEU A 404 12.69 2.65 -7.18
N ILE A 405 12.06 1.89 -6.28
CA ILE A 405 12.75 0.85 -5.51
C ILE A 405 13.25 -0.27 -6.43
N LEU A 406 12.44 -0.70 -7.40
CA LEU A 406 12.82 -1.71 -8.40
C LEU A 406 13.96 -1.22 -9.30
N CYS A 407 14.02 0.07 -9.61
CA CYS A 407 15.17 0.68 -10.29
C CYS A 407 16.44 0.54 -9.43
N GLY A 408 16.34 0.81 -8.12
CA GLY A 408 17.43 0.54 -7.17
C GLY A 408 17.85 -0.94 -7.16
N PHE A 409 16.89 -1.86 -7.13
CA PHE A 409 17.17 -3.29 -7.23
C PHE A 409 17.89 -3.64 -8.55
N ALA A 410 17.44 -3.10 -9.68
CA ALA A 410 18.02 -3.35 -10.99
C ALA A 410 19.51 -2.99 -11.06
N ILE A 411 19.96 -1.95 -10.36
CA ILE A 411 21.38 -1.55 -10.33
C ILE A 411 22.24 -2.70 -9.79
N PHE A 412 21.76 -3.39 -8.76
CA PHE A 412 22.51 -4.41 -8.01
C PHE A 412 22.20 -5.84 -8.44
N SER A 413 21.21 -6.03 -9.32
CA SER A 413 20.71 -7.34 -9.76
C SER A 413 21.36 -7.82 -11.05
N ASP A 414 21.23 -9.12 -11.28
CA ASP A 414 21.24 -9.68 -12.63
C ASP A 414 19.84 -9.56 -13.26
N GLY A 415 19.72 -9.84 -14.56
CA GLY A 415 18.42 -9.86 -15.23
C GLY A 415 17.82 -8.49 -15.47
N LYS A 416 18.63 -7.49 -15.83
CA LYS A 416 18.16 -6.12 -16.08
C LYS A 416 17.13 -6.00 -17.19
N VAL A 417 17.14 -6.90 -18.17
CA VAL A 417 16.11 -6.96 -19.22
C VAL A 417 14.74 -7.17 -18.60
N ASP A 418 14.62 -8.03 -17.60
CA ASP A 418 13.34 -8.29 -16.94
C ASP A 418 12.82 -7.04 -16.20
N TYR A 419 13.71 -6.29 -15.53
CA TYR A 419 13.34 -5.01 -14.91
C TYR A 419 12.93 -3.96 -15.96
N ALA A 420 13.66 -3.87 -17.06
CA ALA A 420 13.36 -2.93 -18.14
C ALA A 420 12.01 -3.27 -18.81
N VAL A 421 11.75 -4.54 -19.06
CA VAL A 421 10.47 -5.02 -19.62
C VAL A 421 9.34 -4.76 -18.63
N MET A 422 9.50 -5.12 -17.37
CA MET A 422 8.49 -4.88 -16.34
C MET A 422 8.17 -3.39 -16.21
N ALA A 423 9.17 -2.52 -16.15
CA ALA A 423 8.98 -1.07 -16.08
C ALA A 423 8.34 -0.51 -17.36
N GLY A 424 8.83 -0.92 -18.53
CA GLY A 424 8.29 -0.50 -19.84
C GLY A 424 6.82 -0.89 -20.01
N VAL A 425 6.46 -2.12 -19.67
CA VAL A 425 5.07 -2.61 -19.72
C VAL A 425 4.20 -1.86 -18.69
N SER A 426 4.72 -1.60 -17.49
CA SER A 426 3.99 -0.82 -16.47
C SER A 426 3.72 0.61 -16.95
N ILE A 427 4.72 1.28 -17.52
CA ILE A 427 4.57 2.63 -18.08
C ILE A 427 3.59 2.62 -19.26
N PHE A 428 3.69 1.62 -20.14
CA PHE A 428 2.80 1.49 -21.30
C PHE A 428 1.33 1.36 -20.86
N PHE A 429 1.00 0.46 -19.93
CA PHE A 429 -0.37 0.32 -19.45
C PHE A 429 -0.86 1.56 -18.69
N SER A 430 0.00 2.21 -17.91
CA SER A 430 -0.33 3.47 -17.23
C SER A 430 -0.63 4.59 -18.23
N TRP A 431 0.19 4.70 -19.27
CA TRP A 431 -0.01 5.66 -20.36
C TRP A 431 -1.29 5.37 -21.16
N LEU A 432 -1.53 4.10 -21.51
CA LEU A 432 -2.72 3.68 -22.27
C LEU A 432 -4.01 4.05 -21.54
N GLN A 433 -4.10 3.75 -20.24
CA GLN A 433 -5.23 4.12 -19.40
C GLN A 433 -5.45 5.65 -19.38
N SER A 434 -4.36 6.39 -19.20
CA SER A 434 -4.42 7.86 -19.19
C SER A 434 -4.93 8.43 -20.52
N LYS A 435 -4.59 7.80 -21.63
CA LYS A 435 -5.06 8.25 -22.96
C LYS A 435 -6.50 7.89 -23.26
N ILE A 436 -7.01 6.79 -22.69
CA ILE A 436 -8.38 6.31 -22.95
C ILE A 436 -9.39 6.93 -21.99
N PHE A 437 -9.05 7.03 -20.71
CA PHE A 437 -10.04 7.28 -19.65
C PHE A 437 -9.95 8.64 -18.99
N ILE A 438 -8.89 9.44 -19.25
CA ILE A 438 -8.75 10.79 -18.70
C ILE A 438 -8.35 11.79 -19.78
N VAL A 439 -8.71 13.05 -19.58
CA VAL A 439 -8.34 14.17 -20.47
C VAL A 439 -7.33 15.05 -19.76
N GLY A 440 -6.16 15.22 -20.38
CA GLY A 440 -5.06 16.00 -19.82
C GLY A 440 -4.26 15.23 -18.75
N SER A 441 -3.46 15.95 -17.98
CA SER A 441 -2.62 15.39 -16.91
C SER A 441 -2.53 16.38 -15.73
N ALA A 442 -2.59 15.85 -14.52
CA ALA A 442 -2.23 16.60 -13.32
C ALA A 442 -0.71 16.59 -13.05
N MET A 443 0.06 15.81 -13.83
CA MET A 443 1.50 15.72 -13.67
C MET A 443 2.22 16.85 -14.41
N SER A 444 3.09 17.53 -13.68
CA SER A 444 3.97 18.59 -14.18
C SER A 444 5.40 18.40 -13.63
N PRO A 445 6.16 17.39 -14.13
CA PRO A 445 7.46 17.06 -13.57
C PRO A 445 8.44 18.23 -13.69
N GLN A 446 9.05 18.62 -12.57
CA GLN A 446 10.04 19.68 -12.49
C GLN A 446 11.15 19.29 -11.51
N ILE A 447 12.36 19.80 -11.71
CA ILE A 447 13.42 19.69 -10.72
C ILE A 447 13.09 20.65 -9.57
N TYR A 448 12.99 20.12 -8.37
CA TYR A 448 12.72 20.86 -7.17
C TYR A 448 13.51 20.27 -6.00
N LEU A 449 14.56 20.98 -5.59
CA LEU A 449 15.48 20.49 -4.57
C LEU A 449 15.00 20.84 -3.15
N GLY A 450 15.21 19.91 -2.23
CA GLY A 450 15.06 20.15 -0.79
C GLY A 450 13.62 19.99 -0.24
N PHE A 451 12.65 19.52 -1.02
CA PHE A 451 11.26 19.28 -0.58
C PHE A 451 10.69 20.50 0.17
N LEU A 452 10.27 20.35 1.44
CA LEU A 452 9.72 21.41 2.30
C LEU A 452 10.77 22.04 3.24
N ALA A 453 12.06 21.73 3.10
CA ALA A 453 13.09 22.40 3.89
C ALA A 453 13.09 23.91 3.60
N GLU A 454 13.15 24.75 4.62
CA GLU A 454 13.25 26.22 4.47
C GLU A 454 14.57 26.62 3.79
N ASP A 455 15.67 26.07 4.31
CA ASP A 455 16.99 26.17 3.69
C ASP A 455 17.22 24.97 2.74
N LYS A 456 17.36 25.26 1.45
CA LYS A 456 17.56 24.26 0.39
C LYS A 456 19.00 23.79 0.26
N THR A 457 19.92 24.25 1.11
CA THR A 457 21.29 23.74 1.19
C THR A 457 21.33 22.33 1.78
N VAL A 458 22.43 21.61 1.55
CA VAL A 458 22.59 20.26 2.14
C VAL A 458 22.47 20.29 3.67
N PRO A 459 23.12 21.20 4.42
CA PRO A 459 22.91 21.30 5.86
C PRO A 459 21.46 21.60 6.25
N GLY A 460 20.76 22.47 5.51
CA GLY A 460 19.35 22.79 5.74
C GLY A 460 18.44 21.58 5.54
N VAL A 461 18.66 20.80 4.49
CA VAL A 461 17.91 19.54 4.23
C VAL A 461 18.20 18.50 5.32
N VAL A 462 19.44 18.36 5.77
CA VAL A 462 19.80 17.45 6.88
C VAL A 462 19.11 17.89 8.18
N LYS A 463 19.11 19.18 8.48
CA LYS A 463 18.40 19.76 9.63
C LYS A 463 16.90 19.48 9.55
N TYR A 464 16.29 19.68 8.37
CA TYR A 464 14.87 19.36 8.13
C TYR A 464 14.57 17.88 8.34
N LEU A 465 15.38 16.97 7.77
CA LEU A 465 15.24 15.52 7.96
C LEU A 465 15.34 15.13 9.44
N PHE A 466 16.25 15.75 10.20
CA PHE A 466 16.38 15.50 11.63
C PHE A 466 15.13 15.94 12.41
N TRP A 467 14.62 17.12 12.17
CA TRP A 467 13.40 17.58 12.86
C TRP A 467 12.18 16.76 12.47
N MET A 468 12.04 16.46 11.18
CA MET A 468 10.91 15.71 10.65
C MET A 468 10.87 14.24 11.11
N SER A 469 12.02 13.55 11.12
CA SER A 469 12.10 12.10 11.31
C SER A 469 13.02 11.65 12.45
N GLY A 470 13.55 12.58 13.24
CA GLY A 470 14.54 12.27 14.26
C GLY A 470 15.78 11.62 13.66
N VAL A 471 16.23 10.54 14.29
CA VAL A 471 17.39 9.78 13.82
C VAL A 471 17.04 8.77 12.71
N PHE A 472 15.80 8.67 12.28
CA PHE A 472 15.34 7.59 11.40
C PHE A 472 16.15 7.52 10.09
N PHE A 473 16.09 8.56 9.24
CA PHE A 473 16.82 8.54 7.96
C PHE A 473 18.33 8.68 8.15
N LEU A 474 18.79 9.50 9.10
CA LEU A 474 20.21 9.69 9.36
C LEU A 474 20.86 8.43 9.93
N GLY A 475 20.19 7.73 10.82
CA GLY A 475 20.67 6.45 11.38
C GLY A 475 20.82 5.35 10.33
N LEU A 476 19.97 5.35 9.31
CA LEU A 476 20.08 4.38 8.20
C LEU A 476 21.36 4.59 7.39
N VAL A 477 21.82 5.82 7.22
CA VAL A 477 23.11 6.11 6.56
C VAL A 477 24.25 5.42 7.32
N LEU A 478 24.24 5.47 8.65
CA LEU A 478 25.22 4.77 9.48
C LEU A 478 25.08 3.25 9.38
N MET A 479 23.84 2.74 9.31
CA MET A 479 23.59 1.28 9.20
C MET A 479 24.18 0.69 7.91
N VAL A 480 24.27 1.44 6.82
CA VAL A 480 24.88 0.98 5.54
C VAL A 480 26.30 0.42 5.75
N TRP A 481 27.09 1.01 6.66
CA TRP A 481 28.47 0.57 6.92
C TRP A 481 28.56 -0.80 7.61
N PHE A 482 27.54 -1.19 8.39
CA PHE A 482 27.54 -2.42 9.17
C PHE A 482 26.81 -3.59 8.47
N MET A 483 26.18 -3.33 7.32
CA MET A 483 25.40 -4.32 6.59
C MET A 483 26.22 -5.11 5.59
N ARG A 484 25.81 -6.37 5.34
CA ARG A 484 26.34 -7.17 4.25
C ARG A 484 25.87 -6.59 2.91
N ARG A 485 26.51 -7.01 1.83
CA ARG A 485 26.23 -6.50 0.47
C ARG A 485 24.74 -6.57 0.09
N ARG A 486 24.10 -7.71 0.37
CA ARG A 486 22.67 -7.92 0.05
C ARG A 486 21.79 -6.92 0.78
N GLU A 487 21.90 -6.84 2.10
CA GLU A 487 21.10 -5.94 2.93
C GLU A 487 21.39 -4.47 2.60
N ARG A 488 22.64 -4.15 2.31
CA ARG A 488 23.06 -2.81 1.87
C ARG A 488 22.39 -2.41 0.55
N ALA A 489 22.38 -3.30 -0.45
CA ALA A 489 21.73 -3.06 -1.74
C ALA A 489 20.22 -2.83 -1.56
N ILE A 490 19.56 -3.62 -0.71
CA ILE A 490 18.13 -3.47 -0.40
C ILE A 490 17.87 -2.13 0.29
N LEU A 491 18.64 -1.79 1.34
CA LEU A 491 18.48 -0.54 2.09
C LEU A 491 18.64 0.68 1.16
N VAL A 492 19.71 0.71 0.36
CA VAL A 492 19.95 1.80 -0.59
C VAL A 492 18.80 1.92 -1.59
N SER A 493 18.27 0.79 -2.08
CA SER A 493 17.13 0.81 -3.00
C SER A 493 15.86 1.37 -2.35
N PHE A 494 15.61 1.07 -1.08
CA PHE A 494 14.45 1.61 -0.34
C PHE A 494 14.56 3.12 -0.07
N LEU A 495 15.73 3.72 -0.22
CA LEU A 495 15.91 5.17 -0.13
C LEU A 495 15.56 5.91 -1.44
N PHE A 496 15.40 5.22 -2.58
CA PHE A 496 15.13 5.88 -3.85
C PHE A 496 13.87 6.75 -3.84
N PRO A 497 12.73 6.33 -3.28
CA PRO A 497 11.55 7.19 -3.24
C PRO A 497 11.76 8.45 -2.38
N VAL A 498 12.49 8.37 -1.26
CA VAL A 498 12.78 9.57 -0.46
C VAL A 498 13.74 10.50 -1.18
N ILE A 499 14.77 9.98 -1.85
CA ILE A 499 15.66 10.79 -2.69
C ILE A 499 14.84 11.51 -3.77
N PHE A 500 13.94 10.77 -4.44
CA PHE A 500 13.04 11.32 -5.44
C PHE A 500 12.17 12.46 -4.87
N ALA A 501 11.62 12.32 -3.66
CA ALA A 501 10.80 13.34 -3.02
C ALA A 501 11.56 14.67 -2.80
N PHE A 502 12.88 14.59 -2.61
CA PHE A 502 13.74 15.75 -2.36
C PHE A 502 14.39 16.36 -3.63
N VAL A 503 14.19 15.73 -4.79
CA VAL A 503 14.83 16.15 -6.05
C VAL A 503 13.82 16.57 -7.11
N LEU A 504 12.65 15.94 -7.14
CA LEU A 504 11.66 16.13 -8.19
C LEU A 504 10.29 16.49 -7.61
N LEU A 505 9.62 17.42 -8.27
CA LEU A 505 8.22 17.77 -8.06
C LEU A 505 7.41 17.10 -9.18
N MET A 506 6.40 16.30 -8.84
CA MET A 506 5.58 15.59 -9.83
C MET A 506 4.25 16.27 -10.13
N THR A 507 3.75 17.04 -9.19
CA THR A 507 2.48 17.76 -9.28
C THR A 507 2.70 19.22 -8.88
N PRO A 508 1.82 20.16 -9.21
CA PRO A 508 1.97 21.57 -8.81
C PRO A 508 2.15 21.78 -7.30
N ASP A 509 1.63 20.85 -6.48
CA ASP A 509 1.78 20.90 -5.02
C ASP A 509 2.90 19.95 -4.56
N ILE A 510 3.97 20.52 -3.99
CA ILE A 510 5.12 19.78 -3.44
C ILE A 510 4.73 18.89 -2.25
N ASN A 511 3.68 19.23 -1.51
CA ASN A 511 3.21 18.44 -0.38
C ASN A 511 2.86 17.00 -0.79
N VAL A 512 2.40 16.78 -2.02
CA VAL A 512 2.07 15.45 -2.54
C VAL A 512 3.27 14.49 -2.53
N ASN A 513 4.49 15.03 -2.59
CA ASN A 513 5.72 14.23 -2.51
C ASN A 513 5.91 13.52 -1.16
N HIS A 514 5.17 13.90 -0.11
CA HIS A 514 5.21 13.18 1.18
C HIS A 514 4.92 11.67 1.01
N LYS A 515 4.13 11.27 0.01
CA LYS A 515 3.82 9.87 -0.27
C LYS A 515 5.07 9.05 -0.55
N TYR A 516 6.05 9.61 -1.24
CA TYR A 516 7.32 8.91 -1.53
C TYR A 516 8.17 8.73 -0.28
N ILE A 517 8.14 9.70 0.65
CA ILE A 517 8.80 9.56 1.95
C ILE A 517 8.11 8.46 2.78
N MET A 518 6.78 8.43 2.80
CA MET A 518 6.00 7.38 3.47
C MET A 518 6.28 5.99 2.91
N ILE A 519 6.43 5.86 1.58
CA ILE A 519 6.76 4.59 0.93
C ILE A 519 8.14 4.11 1.39
N SER A 520 9.17 4.97 1.34
CA SER A 520 10.49 4.63 1.88
C SER A 520 10.41 4.28 3.37
N TYR A 521 9.72 5.09 4.17
CA TYR A 521 9.56 4.85 5.60
C TYR A 521 9.00 3.47 5.90
N ALA A 522 7.91 3.07 5.23
CA ALA A 522 7.27 1.78 5.44
C ALA A 522 8.25 0.60 5.26
N PHE A 523 9.08 0.61 4.22
CA PHE A 523 10.04 -0.45 3.97
C PHE A 523 11.30 -0.36 4.86
N LEU A 524 11.73 0.83 5.19
CA LEU A 524 12.91 1.07 6.02
C LEU A 524 12.70 0.70 7.49
N THR A 525 11.45 0.58 7.97
CA THR A 525 11.13 0.03 9.30
C THR A 525 11.71 -1.38 9.50
N ILE A 526 11.89 -2.16 8.41
CA ILE A 526 12.51 -3.49 8.46
C ILE A 526 13.94 -3.41 9.01
N PHE A 527 14.70 -2.42 8.61
CA PHE A 527 16.10 -2.26 9.03
C PHE A 527 16.21 -1.76 10.46
N TRP A 528 15.32 -0.86 10.88
CA TRP A 528 15.24 -0.46 12.28
C TRP A 528 14.81 -1.62 13.17
N ALA A 529 13.81 -2.40 12.77
CA ALA A 529 13.42 -3.61 13.48
C ALA A 529 14.59 -4.60 13.59
N TRP A 530 15.38 -4.75 12.53
CA TRP A 530 16.55 -5.60 12.55
C TRP A 530 17.65 -5.08 13.50
N ALA A 531 17.91 -3.77 13.50
CA ALA A 531 18.87 -3.12 14.39
C ALA A 531 18.46 -3.32 15.86
N VAL A 532 17.21 -2.98 16.22
CA VAL A 532 16.64 -3.12 17.57
C VAL A 532 16.71 -4.58 18.04
N CYS A 533 16.23 -5.54 17.23
CA CYS A 533 16.31 -6.96 17.56
C CYS A 533 17.75 -7.47 17.71
N SER A 534 18.68 -6.89 16.97
CA SER A 534 20.11 -7.29 17.05
C SER A 534 20.78 -6.71 18.30
N LEU A 535 20.49 -5.48 18.66
CA LEU A 535 20.94 -4.84 19.89
C LEU A 535 20.39 -5.58 21.12
N TRP A 536 19.09 -5.91 21.09
CA TRP A 536 18.44 -6.62 22.19
C TRP A 536 19.04 -8.00 22.44
N LYS A 537 19.31 -8.76 21.39
CA LYS A 537 19.88 -10.11 21.51
C LYS A 537 21.34 -10.09 21.96
N GLY A 538 22.09 -9.04 21.64
CA GLY A 538 23.52 -8.96 21.83
C GLY A 538 24.31 -9.91 20.91
N ARG A 539 25.63 -9.78 20.85
CA ARG A 539 26.54 -10.70 20.16
C ARG A 539 27.12 -11.73 21.12
N ASN A 540 27.38 -12.94 20.64
CA ASN A 540 28.16 -13.93 21.38
C ASN A 540 29.54 -13.34 21.67
N GLY A 541 30.01 -13.44 22.92
CA GLY A 541 31.30 -12.90 23.37
C GLY A 541 31.24 -11.47 23.93
N GLN A 542 30.09 -10.77 23.91
CA GLN A 542 29.95 -9.50 24.59
C GLN A 542 29.87 -9.65 26.11
N SER A 543 30.48 -8.70 26.84
CA SER A 543 30.35 -8.60 28.30
C SER A 543 28.90 -8.31 28.72
N GLY A 544 28.57 -8.58 29.99
CA GLY A 544 27.26 -8.30 30.57
C GLY A 544 26.87 -6.80 30.40
N ILE A 545 27.85 -5.90 30.62
CA ILE A 545 27.67 -4.44 30.46
C ILE A 545 27.31 -4.09 29.01
N GLN A 546 28.03 -4.62 28.02
CA GLN A 546 27.75 -4.37 26.60
C GLN A 546 26.36 -4.86 26.18
N LYS A 547 25.91 -6.00 26.69
CA LYS A 547 24.55 -6.50 26.45
C LYS A 547 23.49 -5.59 27.08
N THR A 548 23.74 -5.08 28.29
CA THR A 548 22.83 -4.15 28.97
C THR A 548 22.74 -2.84 28.23
N MET A 549 23.87 -2.27 27.82
CA MET A 549 23.89 -1.05 26.99
C MET A 549 23.15 -1.26 25.65
N GLY A 550 23.35 -2.42 25.00
CA GLY A 550 22.61 -2.77 23.78
C GLY A 550 21.09 -2.81 23.99
N LYS A 551 20.62 -3.32 25.12
CA LYS A 551 19.18 -3.31 25.46
C LYS A 551 18.66 -1.91 25.75
N ILE A 552 19.41 -1.07 26.46
CA ILE A 552 19.05 0.32 26.70
C ILE A 552 18.91 1.07 25.36
N LEU A 553 19.90 0.97 24.48
CA LEU A 553 19.85 1.56 23.14
C LEU A 553 18.70 1.03 22.27
N ALA A 554 18.25 -0.21 22.51
CA ALA A 554 17.10 -0.76 21.79
C ALA A 554 15.75 -0.24 22.31
N ILE A 555 15.68 0.27 23.52
CA ILE A 555 14.49 0.87 24.12
C ILE A 555 14.38 2.35 23.75
N VAL A 556 15.49 3.08 23.78
CA VAL A 556 15.58 4.49 23.38
C VAL A 556 15.49 4.63 21.86
#